data_2212f7d18ea2ff9b5b931a695bc7c713
#
_entry.id   2212f7d18ea2ff9b5b931a695bc7c713
#
_cell.length_a   1.000
_cell.length_b   1.000
_cell.length_c   1.000
_cell.angle_alpha   90.00
_cell.angle_beta   90.00
_cell.angle_gamma   90.00
#
_symmetry.space_group_name_H-M   'P 1'
#
loop_
_entity.id
_entity.type
_entity.pdbx_description
1 polymer ?
#
loop_
_entity_poly.entity_id
_entity_poly.type
_entity_poly.pdbx_seq_one_letter_code
_entity_poly.pdbx_strand_id
1 'polypeptide(L)'
;MTGPGGSRPPRVVALGGGHGLAAALAAWRRLTPHLTAVVTVADDGGSSGRIRREMPVLPPGDLRMALTALAGQDERTRDVADLLHHRLGGTGVLAGHPVGNLVLTGLIETHGGDTVRALDVLAGLLGACGRVLPMADVPLDLIARVESTDPDDPERTRTIRGQAAIATTPGRVREILVTPPDPPVNSAVLDAIAAADVISLGPGSWYTSVLPHLLVPQLRTALAASPARVVVVLNLEPQVGETDGFSPEEHLAVLLAHLGGVALHTVIADAESVVDRRGLLSAVRKCGAELVLAPVAEADGAPRHDAVRLAEALAVALGAPVNGR
;
A
#
# COMPACT_ATOMS: atom_id res chain seq x y z
N MET A 1 36.34 -17.89 -9.50
CA MET A 1 36.70 -16.48 -9.25
C MET A 1 35.49 -15.82 -8.60
N THR A 2 35.50 -15.74 -7.29
CA THR A 2 34.48 -15.08 -6.47
C THR A 2 34.71 -13.58 -6.55
N GLY A 3 33.76 -12.84 -7.15
CA GLY A 3 33.75 -11.38 -7.15
C GLY A 3 33.49 -10.84 -5.75
N PRO A 4 33.93 -9.63 -5.40
CA PRO A 4 33.86 -9.07 -4.06
C PRO A 4 32.43 -8.72 -3.67
N GLY A 5 31.94 -9.28 -2.54
CA GLY A 5 30.88 -8.72 -1.72
C GLY A 5 29.46 -8.73 -2.29
N GLY A 6 28.94 -9.85 -2.74
CA GLY A 6 27.51 -10.00 -3.01
C GLY A 6 26.70 -10.07 -1.71
N SER A 7 26.24 -8.93 -1.20
CA SER A 7 25.23 -8.94 -0.15
C SER A 7 23.96 -9.67 -0.68
N ARG A 8 23.38 -10.55 0.14
CA ARG A 8 22.14 -11.24 -0.24
C ARG A 8 21.06 -10.20 -0.61
N PRO A 9 20.16 -10.53 -1.55
CA PRO A 9 19.00 -9.65 -1.81
C PRO A 9 18.21 -9.39 -0.53
N PRO A 10 17.78 -8.14 -0.28
CA PRO A 10 17.08 -7.78 0.95
C PRO A 10 15.71 -8.46 1.03
N ARG A 11 15.28 -8.79 2.26
CA ARG A 11 13.89 -9.15 2.55
C ARG A 11 13.10 -7.86 2.69
N VAL A 12 12.10 -7.69 1.84
CA VAL A 12 11.29 -6.47 1.80
C VAL A 12 9.87 -6.78 2.23
N VAL A 13 9.34 -5.97 3.14
CA VAL A 13 7.91 -5.93 3.48
C VAL A 13 7.33 -4.62 2.97
N ALA A 14 6.40 -4.70 2.01
CA ALA A 14 5.70 -3.54 1.46
C ALA A 14 4.28 -3.45 2.02
N LEU A 15 3.94 -2.33 2.66
CA LEU A 15 2.63 -2.08 3.26
C LEU A 15 1.85 -1.06 2.44
N GLY A 16 0.57 -1.37 2.19
CA GLY A 16 -0.31 -0.49 1.43
C GLY A 16 -1.55 -1.18 0.90
N GLY A 17 -2.11 -0.64 -0.19
CA GLY A 17 -3.27 -1.18 -0.91
C GLY A 17 -3.38 -0.61 -2.31
N GLY A 18 -4.28 -1.17 -3.09
CA GLY A 18 -4.65 -0.67 -4.41
C GLY A 18 -3.51 -0.55 -5.41
N HIS A 19 -3.66 0.43 -6.30
CA HIS A 19 -2.70 0.67 -7.38
C HIS A 19 -1.33 1.16 -6.87
N GLY A 20 -1.31 1.90 -5.76
CA GLY A 20 -0.06 2.38 -5.17
C GLY A 20 0.84 1.23 -4.73
N LEU A 21 0.30 0.30 -3.95
CA LEU A 21 1.04 -0.89 -3.54
C LEU A 21 1.43 -1.75 -4.75
N ALA A 22 0.54 -1.93 -5.73
CA ALA A 22 0.86 -2.70 -6.94
C ALA A 22 2.07 -2.10 -7.68
N ALA A 23 2.17 -0.77 -7.82
CA ALA A 23 3.32 -0.10 -8.40
C ALA A 23 4.61 -0.31 -7.59
N ALA A 24 4.53 -0.19 -6.25
CA ALA A 24 5.66 -0.48 -5.37
C ALA A 24 6.14 -1.93 -5.50
N LEU A 25 5.21 -2.91 -5.54
CA LEU A 25 5.54 -4.32 -5.71
C LEU A 25 6.19 -4.59 -7.07
N ALA A 26 5.69 -3.97 -8.14
CA ALA A 26 6.27 -4.05 -9.47
C ALA A 26 7.71 -3.48 -9.52
N ALA A 27 8.02 -2.46 -8.72
CA ALA A 27 9.36 -1.92 -8.56
C ALA A 27 10.24 -2.84 -7.69
N TRP A 28 9.78 -3.23 -6.52
CA TRP A 28 10.55 -4.06 -5.58
C TRP A 28 10.92 -5.44 -6.13
N ARG A 29 10.03 -6.11 -6.88
CA ARG A 29 10.31 -7.41 -7.50
C ARG A 29 11.49 -7.39 -8.48
N ARG A 30 11.90 -6.22 -8.96
CA ARG A 30 13.08 -6.02 -9.82
C ARG A 30 14.38 -6.05 -9.00
N LEU A 31 14.30 -5.81 -7.70
CA LEU A 31 15.45 -5.70 -6.80
C LEU A 31 15.65 -6.93 -5.91
N THR A 32 14.56 -7.63 -5.58
CA THR A 32 14.61 -8.80 -4.70
C THR A 32 13.50 -9.81 -5.00
N PRO A 33 13.78 -11.11 -4.88
CA PRO A 33 12.76 -12.16 -4.87
C PRO A 33 12.10 -12.33 -3.49
N HIS A 34 12.66 -11.74 -2.41
CA HIS A 34 12.21 -11.91 -1.04
C HIS A 34 11.25 -10.77 -0.64
N LEU A 35 10.07 -10.78 -1.24
CA LEU A 35 9.08 -9.71 -1.12
C LEU A 35 7.80 -10.22 -0.45
N THR A 36 7.36 -9.52 0.60
CA THR A 36 6.07 -9.75 1.24
C THR A 36 5.24 -8.48 1.16
N ALA A 37 4.05 -8.58 0.58
CA ALA A 37 3.05 -7.52 0.59
C ALA A 37 2.14 -7.70 1.81
N VAL A 38 2.03 -6.69 2.67
CA VAL A 38 1.02 -6.63 3.73
C VAL A 38 -0.05 -5.64 3.30
N VAL A 39 -1.24 -6.16 3.03
CA VAL A 39 -2.29 -5.46 2.27
C VAL A 39 -3.42 -5.02 3.18
N THR A 40 -3.90 -3.78 2.98
CA THR A 40 -5.08 -3.29 3.69
C THR A 40 -6.32 -4.13 3.40
N VAL A 41 -7.15 -4.30 4.43
CA VAL A 41 -8.43 -5.03 4.37
C VAL A 41 -9.62 -4.13 4.75
N ALA A 42 -9.50 -2.84 4.45
CA ALA A 42 -10.51 -1.84 4.74
C ALA A 42 -11.37 -1.46 3.52
N ASP A 43 -11.15 -2.08 2.34
CA ASP A 43 -11.88 -1.77 1.11
C ASP A 43 -13.38 -2.16 1.25
N ASP A 44 -14.25 -1.16 1.20
CA ASP A 44 -15.70 -1.30 1.22
C ASP A 44 -16.36 -0.79 -0.06
N GLY A 45 -15.55 -0.42 -1.06
CA GLY A 45 -15.99 0.12 -2.34
C GLY A 45 -16.24 -0.95 -3.40
N GLY A 46 -16.91 -0.56 -4.47
CA GLY A 46 -17.05 -1.31 -5.71
C GLY A 46 -17.40 -2.80 -5.53
N SER A 47 -16.57 -3.67 -6.10
CA SER A 47 -16.74 -5.13 -6.04
C SER A 47 -16.51 -5.70 -4.65
N SER A 48 -15.46 -5.24 -3.95
CA SER A 48 -15.15 -5.70 -2.59
C SER A 48 -16.27 -5.37 -1.60
N GLY A 49 -16.81 -4.16 -1.67
CA GLY A 49 -17.92 -3.74 -0.82
C GLY A 49 -19.21 -4.54 -1.09
N ARG A 50 -19.48 -4.91 -2.38
CA ARG A 50 -20.62 -5.79 -2.68
C ARG A 50 -20.44 -7.18 -2.07
N ILE A 51 -19.25 -7.78 -2.22
CA ILE A 51 -18.94 -9.10 -1.67
C ILE A 51 -19.02 -9.08 -0.14
N ARG A 52 -18.44 -8.09 0.54
CA ARG A 52 -18.48 -7.96 1.99
C ARG A 52 -19.90 -7.84 2.56
N ARG A 53 -20.86 -7.29 1.81
CA ARG A 53 -22.27 -7.22 2.26
C ARG A 53 -23.00 -8.55 2.20
N GLU A 54 -22.55 -9.47 1.37
CA GLU A 54 -23.18 -10.77 1.15
C GLU A 54 -22.47 -11.89 1.90
N MET A 55 -21.15 -11.74 2.12
CA MET A 55 -20.28 -12.81 2.63
C MET A 55 -19.34 -12.28 3.73
N PRO A 56 -19.12 -13.04 4.83
CA PRO A 56 -18.22 -12.65 5.92
C PRO A 56 -16.75 -12.94 5.55
N VAL A 57 -16.25 -12.31 4.48
CA VAL A 57 -14.87 -12.48 3.97
C VAL A 57 -14.10 -11.17 4.00
N LEU A 58 -12.77 -11.26 3.99
CA LEU A 58 -11.92 -10.10 3.78
C LEU A 58 -12.15 -9.51 2.37
N PRO A 59 -12.07 -8.17 2.21
CA PRO A 59 -12.24 -7.54 0.90
C PRO A 59 -11.17 -8.04 -0.07
N PRO A 60 -11.55 -8.69 -1.19
CA PRO A 60 -10.58 -9.35 -2.07
C PRO A 60 -9.85 -8.42 -3.03
N GLY A 61 -10.31 -7.17 -3.19
CA GLY A 61 -9.85 -6.27 -4.25
C GLY A 61 -8.36 -5.99 -4.20
N ASP A 62 -7.89 -5.42 -3.10
CA ASP A 62 -6.48 -5.05 -2.91
C ASP A 62 -5.57 -6.26 -2.80
N LEU A 63 -6.04 -7.33 -2.15
CA LEU A 63 -5.34 -8.62 -2.06
C LEU A 63 -5.08 -9.21 -3.45
N ARG A 64 -6.12 -9.23 -4.30
CA ARG A 64 -6.00 -9.66 -5.70
C ARG A 64 -5.01 -8.78 -6.47
N MET A 65 -5.07 -7.45 -6.30
CA MET A 65 -4.17 -6.54 -7.01
C MET A 65 -2.71 -6.77 -6.62
N ALA A 66 -2.44 -7.00 -5.34
CA ALA A 66 -1.10 -7.34 -4.88
C ALA A 66 -0.60 -8.67 -5.46
N LEU A 67 -1.46 -9.71 -5.49
CA LEU A 67 -1.12 -11.00 -6.08
C LEU A 67 -0.78 -10.87 -7.58
N THR A 68 -1.59 -10.16 -8.34
CA THR A 68 -1.36 -9.99 -9.77
C THR A 68 -0.14 -9.13 -10.07
N ALA A 69 0.19 -8.15 -9.22
CA ALA A 69 1.45 -7.38 -9.33
C ALA A 69 2.70 -8.25 -9.12
N LEU A 70 2.57 -9.34 -8.37
CA LEU A 70 3.64 -10.31 -8.13
C LEU A 70 3.63 -11.51 -9.09
N ALA A 71 2.65 -11.63 -9.98
CA ALA A 71 2.50 -12.75 -10.91
C ALA A 71 3.77 -13.00 -11.74
N GLY A 72 4.02 -14.25 -12.12
CA GLY A 72 5.10 -14.63 -13.03
C GLY A 72 5.06 -13.86 -14.34
N GLN A 73 6.16 -13.94 -15.12
CA GLN A 73 6.29 -13.15 -16.35
C GLN A 73 6.20 -14.01 -17.63
N ASP A 74 5.98 -15.31 -17.50
CA ASP A 74 5.68 -16.18 -18.64
C ASP A 74 4.26 -15.94 -19.18
N GLU A 75 4.00 -16.38 -20.40
CA GLU A 75 2.72 -16.17 -21.09
C GLU A 75 1.54 -16.70 -20.29
N ARG A 76 1.64 -17.92 -19.74
CA ARG A 76 0.57 -18.55 -18.97
C ARG A 76 0.21 -17.75 -17.72
N THR A 77 1.20 -17.29 -16.97
CA THR A 77 0.96 -16.52 -15.73
C THR A 77 0.40 -15.14 -16.04
N ARG A 78 0.77 -14.54 -17.15
CA ARG A 78 0.16 -13.28 -17.64
C ARG A 78 -1.31 -13.48 -18.03
N ASP A 79 -1.64 -14.52 -18.79
CA ASP A 79 -3.03 -14.82 -19.14
C ASP A 79 -3.91 -15.01 -17.90
N VAL A 80 -3.38 -15.72 -16.89
CA VAL A 80 -4.10 -15.88 -15.60
C VAL A 80 -4.26 -14.54 -14.89
N ALA A 81 -3.23 -13.70 -14.83
CA ALA A 81 -3.32 -12.39 -14.22
C ALA A 81 -4.34 -11.50 -14.94
N ASP A 82 -4.36 -11.50 -16.27
CA ASP A 82 -5.31 -10.75 -17.08
C ASP A 82 -6.74 -11.25 -16.85
N LEU A 83 -6.95 -12.56 -16.77
CA LEU A 83 -8.25 -13.14 -16.40
C LEU A 83 -8.70 -12.66 -15.02
N LEU A 84 -7.82 -12.64 -14.02
CA LEU A 84 -8.16 -12.19 -12.67
C LEU A 84 -8.48 -10.68 -12.63
N HIS A 85 -7.90 -9.88 -13.53
CA HIS A 85 -8.23 -8.47 -13.69
C HIS A 85 -9.51 -8.23 -14.47
N HIS A 86 -9.89 -9.16 -15.34
CA HIS A 86 -11.05 -9.00 -16.20
C HIS A 86 -12.33 -8.75 -15.39
N ARG A 87 -13.06 -7.69 -15.73
CA ARG A 87 -14.36 -7.38 -15.13
C ARG A 87 -15.48 -7.97 -15.97
N LEU A 88 -16.35 -8.73 -15.31
CA LEU A 88 -17.49 -9.33 -15.96
C LEU A 88 -18.40 -8.25 -16.56
N GLY A 89 -18.78 -8.44 -17.81
CA GLY A 89 -19.73 -7.59 -18.52
C GLY A 89 -21.19 -7.83 -18.10
N GLY A 90 -22.12 -7.17 -18.83
CA GLY A 90 -23.55 -7.32 -18.61
C GLY A 90 -24.12 -6.33 -17.60
N THR A 91 -25.36 -6.59 -17.13
CA THR A 91 -26.14 -5.70 -16.24
C THR A 91 -26.64 -6.39 -14.98
N GLY A 92 -26.37 -7.69 -14.81
CA GLY A 92 -26.79 -8.48 -13.64
C GLY A 92 -25.88 -8.28 -12.43
N VAL A 93 -26.14 -9.07 -11.37
CA VAL A 93 -25.43 -8.99 -10.08
C VAL A 93 -23.92 -9.23 -10.20
N LEU A 94 -23.48 -10.00 -11.18
CA LEU A 94 -22.05 -10.26 -11.41
C LEU A 94 -21.36 -9.16 -12.22
N ALA A 95 -22.10 -8.26 -12.85
CA ALA A 95 -21.54 -7.20 -13.70
C ALA A 95 -20.56 -6.31 -12.92
N GLY A 96 -19.40 -6.05 -13.52
CA GLY A 96 -18.34 -5.22 -12.96
C GLY A 96 -17.51 -5.88 -11.84
N HIS A 97 -17.81 -7.12 -11.41
CA HIS A 97 -16.91 -7.87 -10.54
C HIS A 97 -15.67 -8.31 -11.32
N PRO A 98 -14.44 -8.04 -10.82
CA PRO A 98 -13.27 -8.73 -11.33
C PRO A 98 -13.38 -10.23 -11.07
N VAL A 99 -13.04 -11.06 -12.06
CA VAL A 99 -13.07 -12.52 -11.91
C VAL A 99 -12.25 -12.96 -10.72
N GLY A 100 -11.08 -12.37 -10.51
CA GLY A 100 -10.18 -12.72 -9.42
C GLY A 100 -10.75 -12.40 -8.03
N ASN A 101 -11.66 -11.43 -7.89
CA ASN A 101 -12.33 -11.21 -6.62
C ASN A 101 -13.24 -12.39 -6.27
N LEU A 102 -13.97 -12.91 -7.24
CA LEU A 102 -14.85 -14.07 -7.04
C LEU A 102 -14.03 -15.36 -6.81
N VAL A 103 -12.94 -15.54 -7.57
CA VAL A 103 -12.03 -16.68 -7.39
C VAL A 103 -11.42 -16.67 -5.98
N LEU A 104 -10.89 -15.53 -5.52
CA LEU A 104 -10.30 -15.43 -4.19
C LEU A 104 -11.35 -15.65 -3.09
N THR A 105 -12.56 -15.11 -3.25
CA THR A 105 -13.67 -15.35 -2.33
C THR A 105 -14.00 -16.84 -2.24
N GLY A 106 -14.13 -17.54 -3.37
CA GLY A 106 -14.37 -18.99 -3.39
C GLY A 106 -13.23 -19.80 -2.76
N LEU A 107 -11.97 -19.37 -2.97
CA LEU A 107 -10.83 -20.00 -2.30
C LEU A 107 -10.86 -19.81 -0.78
N ILE A 108 -11.22 -18.63 -0.29
CA ILE A 108 -11.37 -18.37 1.15
C ILE A 108 -12.45 -19.29 1.73
N GLU A 109 -13.60 -19.44 1.09
CA GLU A 109 -14.67 -20.33 1.55
C GLU A 109 -14.22 -21.79 1.56
N THR A 110 -13.60 -22.28 0.47
CA THR A 110 -13.15 -23.70 0.39
C THR A 110 -12.07 -24.04 1.39
N HIS A 111 -11.38 -23.04 1.95
CA HIS A 111 -10.37 -23.20 2.99
C HIS A 111 -10.90 -22.81 4.38
N GLY A 112 -12.23 -22.78 4.58
CA GLY A 112 -12.84 -22.55 5.88
C GLY A 112 -12.60 -21.16 6.46
N GLY A 113 -12.39 -20.15 5.60
CA GLY A 113 -12.11 -18.77 6.01
C GLY A 113 -10.61 -18.43 6.13
N ASP A 114 -9.71 -19.41 5.93
CA ASP A 114 -8.26 -19.19 5.97
C ASP A 114 -7.80 -18.39 4.74
N THR A 115 -7.80 -17.05 4.89
CA THR A 115 -7.41 -16.12 3.80
C THR A 115 -5.94 -16.28 3.42
N VAL A 116 -5.04 -16.54 4.38
CA VAL A 116 -3.62 -16.70 4.09
C VAL A 116 -3.40 -17.92 3.21
N ARG A 117 -4.06 -19.04 3.55
CA ARG A 117 -4.01 -20.25 2.73
C ARG A 117 -4.58 -20.03 1.33
N ALA A 118 -5.70 -19.33 1.21
CA ALA A 118 -6.32 -19.00 -0.08
C ALA A 118 -5.37 -18.15 -0.95
N LEU A 119 -4.71 -17.16 -0.35
CA LEU A 119 -3.72 -16.31 -1.02
C LEU A 119 -2.50 -17.11 -1.48
N ASP A 120 -1.97 -18.00 -0.64
CA ASP A 120 -0.83 -18.88 -0.98
C ASP A 120 -1.18 -19.82 -2.15
N VAL A 121 -2.41 -20.36 -2.20
CA VAL A 121 -2.89 -21.17 -3.34
C VAL A 121 -2.96 -20.35 -4.63
N LEU A 122 -3.56 -19.17 -4.56
CA LEU A 122 -3.68 -18.32 -5.75
C LEU A 122 -2.32 -17.77 -6.20
N ALA A 123 -1.41 -17.48 -5.27
CA ALA A 123 -0.02 -17.12 -5.57
C ALA A 123 0.70 -18.24 -6.33
N GLY A 124 0.50 -19.51 -5.92
CA GLY A 124 1.03 -20.67 -6.64
C GLY A 124 0.52 -20.79 -8.07
N LEU A 125 -0.77 -20.53 -8.31
CA LEU A 125 -1.35 -20.54 -9.66
C LEU A 125 -0.79 -19.42 -10.54
N LEU A 126 -0.49 -18.27 -9.96
CA LEU A 126 0.11 -17.11 -10.62
C LEU A 126 1.63 -17.22 -10.79
N GLY A 127 2.29 -18.23 -10.22
CA GLY A 127 3.75 -18.26 -10.18
C GLY A 127 4.33 -17.01 -9.52
N ALA A 128 3.68 -16.50 -8.47
CA ALA A 128 4.01 -15.22 -7.88
C ALA A 128 5.42 -15.20 -7.26
N CYS A 129 6.16 -14.12 -7.53
CA CYS A 129 7.46 -13.86 -6.90
C CYS A 129 7.27 -13.05 -5.62
N GLY A 130 7.04 -13.72 -4.49
CA GLY A 130 6.75 -13.08 -3.21
C GLY A 130 5.47 -13.60 -2.57
N ARG A 131 5.11 -13.05 -1.42
CA ARG A 131 3.97 -13.45 -0.62
C ARG A 131 3.01 -12.29 -0.39
N VAL A 132 1.71 -12.56 -0.36
CA VAL A 132 0.68 -11.57 -0.04
C VAL A 132 -0.02 -11.99 1.24
N LEU A 133 -0.09 -11.08 2.20
CA LEU A 133 -0.72 -11.30 3.50
C LEU A 133 -1.72 -10.17 3.78
N PRO A 134 -2.87 -10.45 4.39
CA PRO A 134 -3.78 -9.40 4.85
C PRO A 134 -3.21 -8.74 6.11
N MET A 135 -3.39 -7.43 6.25
CA MET A 135 -2.92 -6.68 7.43
C MET A 135 -3.62 -7.07 8.74
N ALA A 136 -4.79 -7.67 8.64
CA ALA A 136 -5.58 -8.17 9.77
C ALA A 136 -6.40 -9.39 9.31
N ASP A 137 -6.76 -10.27 10.24
CA ASP A 137 -7.54 -11.48 9.98
C ASP A 137 -9.07 -11.23 9.92
N VAL A 138 -9.49 -9.98 10.12
CA VAL A 138 -10.88 -9.54 10.03
C VAL A 138 -11.01 -8.32 9.14
N PRO A 139 -12.16 -8.10 8.47
CA PRO A 139 -12.41 -6.89 7.71
C PRO A 139 -12.34 -5.66 8.63
N LEU A 140 -11.74 -4.59 8.14
CA LEU A 140 -11.70 -3.31 8.84
C LEU A 140 -12.67 -2.32 8.21
N ASP A 141 -13.23 -1.45 9.05
CA ASP A 141 -13.89 -0.23 8.61
C ASP A 141 -13.03 0.97 9.01
N LEU A 142 -12.98 1.97 8.14
CA LEU A 142 -12.35 3.25 8.44
C LEU A 142 -13.39 4.24 8.92
N ILE A 143 -13.03 5.01 9.94
CA ILE A 143 -13.85 6.11 10.47
C ILE A 143 -12.97 7.37 10.44
N ALA A 144 -13.41 8.39 9.72
CA ALA A 144 -12.73 9.68 9.66
C ALA A 144 -13.55 10.77 10.35
N ARG A 145 -12.87 11.67 11.05
CA ARG A 145 -13.41 12.97 11.46
C ARG A 145 -12.93 14.00 10.46
N VAL A 146 -13.85 14.62 9.76
CA VAL A 146 -13.59 15.54 8.66
C VAL A 146 -14.10 16.92 9.04
N GLU A 147 -13.34 17.96 8.73
CA GLU A 147 -13.76 19.35 8.90
C GLU A 147 -15.03 19.67 8.11
N SER A 148 -15.85 20.52 8.67
CA SER A 148 -16.98 21.09 7.95
C SER A 148 -16.49 21.98 6.81
N THR A 149 -17.19 21.92 5.70
CA THR A 149 -17.02 22.89 4.60
C THR A 149 -17.99 24.06 4.75
N ASP A 150 -18.71 24.16 5.88
CA ASP A 150 -19.62 25.25 6.21
C ASP A 150 -18.81 26.47 6.66
N PRO A 151 -18.86 27.58 5.93
CA PRO A 151 -18.13 28.80 6.29
C PRO A 151 -18.58 29.41 7.61
N ASP A 152 -19.84 29.15 8.03
CA ASP A 152 -20.43 29.68 9.26
C ASP A 152 -20.06 28.85 10.49
N ASP A 153 -19.54 27.60 10.29
CA ASP A 153 -19.10 26.73 11.37
C ASP A 153 -17.88 25.85 10.92
N PRO A 154 -16.71 26.48 10.72
CA PRO A 154 -15.52 25.81 10.20
C PRO A 154 -14.90 24.83 11.22
N GLU A 155 -15.17 24.96 12.51
CA GLU A 155 -14.65 24.05 13.55
C GLU A 155 -15.52 22.80 13.72
N ARG A 156 -16.70 22.78 13.16
CA ARG A 156 -17.56 21.62 13.19
C ARG A 156 -16.89 20.46 12.43
N THR A 157 -16.86 19.30 13.07
CA THR A 157 -16.41 18.07 12.43
C THR A 157 -17.59 17.14 12.19
N ARG A 158 -17.54 16.39 11.11
CA ARG A 158 -18.48 15.31 10.82
C ARG A 158 -17.74 13.98 10.80
N THR A 159 -18.42 12.93 11.27
CA THR A 159 -17.89 11.58 11.22
C THR A 159 -18.32 10.91 9.93
N ILE A 160 -17.37 10.37 9.19
CA ILE A 160 -17.58 9.61 7.95
C ILE A 160 -17.09 8.20 8.18
N ARG A 161 -17.88 7.23 7.77
CA ARG A 161 -17.55 5.80 7.87
C ARG A 161 -17.44 5.18 6.49
N GLY A 162 -16.43 4.37 6.30
CA GLY A 162 -16.15 3.64 5.08
C GLY A 162 -15.07 4.27 4.20
N GLN A 163 -14.22 3.44 3.65
CA GLN A 163 -13.09 3.83 2.81
C GLN A 163 -13.54 4.63 1.58
N ALA A 164 -14.55 4.11 0.86
CA ALA A 164 -15.05 4.76 -0.34
C ALA A 164 -15.68 6.14 -0.06
N ALA A 165 -16.36 6.28 1.07
CA ALA A 165 -16.96 7.55 1.49
C ALA A 165 -15.88 8.56 1.92
N ILE A 166 -14.83 8.12 2.60
CA ILE A 166 -13.71 8.97 3.01
C ILE A 166 -12.96 9.48 1.78
N ALA A 167 -12.66 8.59 0.83
CA ALA A 167 -11.92 8.92 -0.40
C ALA A 167 -12.63 9.93 -1.33
N THR A 168 -13.91 10.17 -1.13
CA THR A 168 -14.70 11.11 -1.96
C THR A 168 -15.29 12.27 -1.18
N THR A 169 -14.96 12.40 0.12
CA THR A 169 -15.59 13.41 0.96
C THR A 169 -14.89 14.77 0.82
N PRO A 170 -15.63 15.87 0.63
CA PRO A 170 -15.05 17.19 0.72
C PRO A 170 -14.70 17.54 2.18
N GLY A 171 -13.59 18.24 2.36
CA GLY A 171 -13.10 18.69 3.67
C GLY A 171 -11.82 17.96 4.10
N ARG A 172 -11.10 18.55 5.05
CA ARG A 172 -9.83 18.03 5.52
C ARG A 172 -10.04 16.94 6.58
N VAL A 173 -9.41 15.78 6.40
CA VAL A 173 -9.41 14.72 7.41
C VAL A 173 -8.55 15.17 8.60
N ARG A 174 -9.14 15.22 9.80
CA ARG A 174 -8.48 15.58 11.07
C ARG A 174 -7.99 14.35 11.83
N GLU A 175 -8.75 13.29 11.77
CA GLU A 175 -8.47 12.05 12.49
C GLU A 175 -8.98 10.88 11.67
N ILE A 176 -8.26 9.77 11.73
CA ILE A 176 -8.70 8.50 11.15
C ILE A 176 -8.53 7.38 12.17
N LEU A 177 -9.49 6.49 12.21
CA LEU A 177 -9.56 5.35 13.10
C LEU A 177 -9.91 4.09 12.33
N VAL A 178 -9.53 2.94 12.85
CA VAL A 178 -9.94 1.61 12.35
C VAL A 178 -10.93 0.96 13.32
N THR A 179 -11.85 0.19 12.78
CA THR A 179 -12.80 -0.61 13.57
C THR A 179 -12.79 -2.05 13.04
N PRO A 180 -12.58 -3.07 13.91
CA PRO A 180 -12.31 -2.95 15.35
C PRO A 180 -10.98 -2.26 15.65
N PRO A 181 -10.81 -1.62 16.84
CA PRO A 181 -9.61 -0.83 17.16
C PRO A 181 -8.36 -1.68 17.43
N ASP A 182 -8.54 -2.93 17.79
CA ASP A 182 -7.46 -3.92 18.00
C ASP A 182 -7.81 -5.23 17.26
N PRO A 183 -7.71 -5.24 15.92
CA PRO A 183 -8.02 -6.43 15.13
C PRO A 183 -6.90 -7.46 15.28
N PRO A 184 -7.22 -8.77 15.23
CA PRO A 184 -6.21 -9.82 15.22
C PRO A 184 -5.33 -9.73 13.97
N VAL A 185 -4.03 -9.87 14.15
CA VAL A 185 -3.02 -9.88 13.09
C VAL A 185 -2.42 -11.27 12.98
N ASN A 186 -2.35 -11.80 11.76
CA ASN A 186 -1.75 -13.10 11.50
C ASN A 186 -0.26 -13.13 11.88
N SER A 187 0.19 -14.19 12.55
CA SER A 187 1.59 -14.32 12.96
C SER A 187 2.56 -14.24 11.78
N ALA A 188 2.17 -14.71 10.59
CA ALA A 188 3.00 -14.63 9.40
C ALA A 188 3.31 -13.16 8.99
N VAL A 189 2.44 -12.19 9.29
CA VAL A 189 2.70 -10.77 9.09
C VAL A 189 3.75 -10.27 10.07
N LEU A 190 3.60 -10.61 11.35
CA LEU A 190 4.53 -10.21 12.41
C LEU A 190 5.92 -10.82 12.18
N ASP A 191 5.98 -12.10 11.78
CA ASP A 191 7.22 -12.78 11.43
C ASP A 191 7.90 -12.14 10.21
N ALA A 192 7.12 -11.76 9.18
CA ALA A 192 7.66 -11.07 8.01
C ALA A 192 8.27 -9.71 8.38
N ILE A 193 7.60 -8.91 9.23
CA ILE A 193 8.10 -7.62 9.71
C ILE A 193 9.37 -7.80 10.55
N ALA A 194 9.39 -8.78 11.46
CA ALA A 194 10.55 -9.08 12.30
C ALA A 194 11.78 -9.52 11.50
N ALA A 195 11.56 -10.24 10.39
CA ALA A 195 12.62 -10.74 9.52
C ALA A 195 13.01 -9.77 8.40
N ALA A 196 12.35 -8.62 8.26
CA ALA A 196 12.59 -7.67 7.19
C ALA A 196 13.96 -6.98 7.30
N ASP A 197 14.59 -6.76 6.17
CA ASP A 197 15.74 -5.86 6.04
C ASP A 197 15.25 -4.44 5.64
N VAL A 198 14.11 -4.37 4.94
CA VAL A 198 13.47 -3.11 4.50
C VAL A 198 11.96 -3.19 4.69
N ILE A 199 11.39 -2.11 5.19
CA ILE A 199 9.94 -1.87 5.24
C ILE A 199 9.63 -0.71 4.29
N SER A 200 8.71 -0.93 3.35
CA SER A 200 8.27 0.08 2.37
C SER A 200 6.83 0.51 2.68
N LEU A 201 6.63 1.81 2.86
CA LEU A 201 5.31 2.43 3.06
C LEU A 201 4.92 3.23 1.82
N GLY A 202 3.78 2.94 1.25
CA GLY A 202 3.30 3.59 0.03
C GLY A 202 4.10 3.23 -1.24
N PRO A 203 3.81 3.94 -2.34
CA PRO A 203 2.80 5.00 -2.52
C PRO A 203 1.37 4.49 -2.33
N GLY A 204 0.41 5.40 -2.40
CA GLY A 204 -1.02 5.10 -2.33
C GLY A 204 -1.76 6.05 -1.42
N SER A 205 -3.07 5.90 -1.36
CA SER A 205 -3.92 6.72 -0.51
C SER A 205 -3.42 6.72 0.94
N TRP A 206 -3.14 7.92 1.48
CA TRP A 206 -2.61 8.06 2.83
C TRP A 206 -3.60 7.52 3.85
N TYR A 207 -4.82 8.04 3.84
CA TYR A 207 -5.80 7.72 4.87
C TYR A 207 -6.44 6.35 4.70
N THR A 208 -6.55 5.87 3.47
CA THR A 208 -7.32 4.64 3.22
C THR A 208 -6.46 3.42 2.92
N SER A 209 -5.17 3.59 2.56
CA SER A 209 -4.30 2.47 2.21
C SER A 209 -3.01 2.37 3.03
N VAL A 210 -2.39 3.50 3.40
CA VAL A 210 -1.08 3.49 4.10
C VAL A 210 -1.25 3.60 5.61
N LEU A 211 -1.92 4.66 6.09
CA LEU A 211 -2.10 4.91 7.52
C LEU A 211 -2.83 3.80 8.29
N PRO A 212 -3.79 3.06 7.70
CA PRO A 212 -4.46 1.97 8.41
C PRO A 212 -3.49 0.96 9.03
N HIS A 213 -2.35 0.68 8.39
CA HIS A 213 -1.33 -0.21 8.94
C HIS A 213 -0.70 0.32 10.23
N LEU A 214 -0.59 1.64 10.37
CA LEU A 214 -0.04 2.30 11.55
C LEU A 214 -1.09 2.48 12.66
N LEU A 215 -2.37 2.30 12.33
CA LEU A 215 -3.49 2.39 13.30
C LEU A 215 -3.76 1.05 13.99
N VAL A 216 -3.30 -0.08 13.44
CA VAL A 216 -3.39 -1.40 14.08
C VAL A 216 -2.30 -1.54 15.13
N PRO A 217 -2.63 -1.68 16.45
CA PRO A 217 -1.65 -1.63 17.53
C PRO A 217 -0.54 -2.67 17.41
N GLN A 218 -0.88 -3.91 17.06
CA GLN A 218 0.09 -5.00 16.90
C GLN A 218 1.07 -4.72 15.75
N LEU A 219 0.58 -4.22 14.59
CA LEU A 219 1.44 -3.84 13.47
C LEU A 219 2.36 -2.69 13.83
N ARG A 220 1.82 -1.62 14.43
CA ARG A 220 2.62 -0.48 14.85
C ARG A 220 3.73 -0.87 15.82
N THR A 221 3.42 -1.74 16.78
CA THR A 221 4.40 -2.26 17.75
C THR A 221 5.48 -3.07 17.05
N ALA A 222 5.11 -3.96 16.12
CA ALA A 222 6.06 -4.77 15.35
C ALA A 222 6.95 -3.90 14.44
N LEU A 223 6.37 -2.88 13.78
CA LEU A 223 7.11 -1.93 12.94
C LEU A 223 8.11 -1.10 13.77
N ALA A 224 7.70 -0.61 14.96
CA ALA A 224 8.57 0.15 15.83
C ALA A 224 9.72 -0.69 16.44
N ALA A 225 9.51 -1.98 16.66
CA ALA A 225 10.52 -2.91 17.15
C ALA A 225 11.44 -3.47 16.05
N SER A 226 11.09 -3.29 14.78
CA SER A 226 11.85 -3.84 13.66
C SER A 226 13.15 -3.07 13.43
N PRO A 227 14.30 -3.75 13.24
CA PRO A 227 15.56 -3.12 12.85
C PRO A 227 15.62 -2.75 11.36
N ALA A 228 14.59 -3.03 10.60
CA ALA A 228 14.53 -2.78 9.16
C ALA A 228 14.64 -1.30 8.81
N ARG A 229 15.25 -1.00 7.67
CA ARG A 229 15.19 0.36 7.10
C ARG A 229 13.79 0.67 6.62
N VAL A 230 13.19 1.75 7.10
CA VAL A 230 11.87 2.20 6.65
C VAL A 230 12.04 3.20 5.51
N VAL A 231 11.46 2.86 4.36
CA VAL A 231 11.44 3.68 3.15
C VAL A 231 10.00 4.09 2.88
N VAL A 232 9.78 5.37 2.68
CA VAL A 232 8.47 5.94 2.30
C VAL A 232 8.53 6.44 0.86
N VAL A 233 7.54 6.09 0.06
CA VAL A 233 7.34 6.64 -1.28
C VAL A 233 6.15 7.59 -1.24
N LEU A 234 6.40 8.89 -1.49
CA LEU A 234 5.35 9.89 -1.53
C LEU A 234 4.50 9.75 -2.80
N ASN A 235 3.25 10.17 -2.72
CA ASN A 235 2.38 10.27 -3.88
C ASN A 235 2.88 11.36 -4.83
N LEU A 236 2.62 11.18 -6.11
CA LEU A 236 2.98 12.12 -7.18
C LEU A 236 2.12 13.39 -7.11
N GLU A 237 0.87 13.23 -6.72
CA GLU A 237 -0.12 14.30 -6.61
C GLU A 237 -0.99 14.11 -5.36
N PRO A 238 -1.58 15.18 -4.85
CA PRO A 238 -2.63 15.08 -3.84
C PRO A 238 -3.80 14.24 -4.35
N GLN A 239 -4.38 13.44 -3.47
CA GLN A 239 -5.52 12.61 -3.82
C GLN A 239 -6.82 13.37 -3.57
N VAL A 240 -7.62 13.49 -4.62
CA VAL A 240 -8.94 14.16 -4.57
C VAL A 240 -9.80 13.52 -3.46
N GLY A 241 -10.36 14.34 -2.60
CA GLY A 241 -11.21 13.93 -1.48
C GLY A 241 -10.45 13.53 -0.22
N GLU A 242 -9.15 13.21 -0.29
CA GLU A 242 -8.37 12.80 0.90
C GLU A 242 -7.32 13.85 1.30
N THR A 243 -6.51 14.27 0.35
CA THR A 243 -5.35 15.14 0.58
C THR A 243 -5.35 16.32 -0.36
N ASP A 244 -6.55 16.81 -0.74
CA ASP A 244 -6.69 17.99 -1.61
C ASP A 244 -5.83 19.15 -1.12
N GLY A 245 -5.01 19.67 -2.01
CA GLY A 245 -4.14 20.81 -1.73
C GLY A 245 -2.92 20.51 -0.85
N PHE A 246 -2.68 19.28 -0.45
CA PHE A 246 -1.50 18.93 0.35
C PHE A 246 -0.23 19.08 -0.47
N SER A 247 0.76 19.74 0.11
CA SER A 247 2.14 19.66 -0.36
C SER A 247 2.80 18.32 0.04
N PRO A 248 3.92 17.94 -0.59
CA PRO A 248 4.69 16.77 -0.16
C PRO A 248 5.11 16.83 1.33
N GLU A 249 5.37 18.03 1.85
CA GLU A 249 5.69 18.27 3.26
C GLU A 249 4.49 17.96 4.16
N GLU A 250 3.28 18.35 3.76
CA GLU A 250 2.06 18.05 4.51
C GLU A 250 1.75 16.55 4.49
N HIS A 251 1.94 15.88 3.35
CA HIS A 251 1.86 14.41 3.29
C HIS A 251 2.82 13.76 4.28
N LEU A 252 4.09 14.21 4.30
CA LEU A 252 5.08 13.70 5.25
C LEU A 252 4.68 14.00 6.69
N ALA A 253 4.20 15.20 6.99
CA ALA A 253 3.79 15.59 8.34
C ALA A 253 2.65 14.71 8.88
N VAL A 254 1.66 14.41 8.05
CA VAL A 254 0.57 13.49 8.41
C VAL A 254 1.11 12.09 8.71
N LEU A 255 2.00 11.56 7.87
CA LEU A 255 2.62 10.27 8.15
C LEU A 255 3.37 10.26 9.47
N LEU A 256 4.24 11.26 9.70
CA LEU A 256 5.04 11.39 10.92
C LEU A 256 4.17 11.41 12.18
N ALA A 257 3.01 12.05 12.14
CA ALA A 257 2.06 12.08 13.25
C ALA A 257 1.51 10.68 13.62
N HIS A 258 1.53 9.73 12.66
CA HIS A 258 0.99 8.38 12.85
C HIS A 258 2.07 7.30 13.06
N LEU A 259 3.36 7.60 12.84
CA LEU A 259 4.44 6.60 12.95
C LEU A 259 4.58 5.99 14.35
N GLY A 260 4.23 6.72 15.41
CA GLY A 260 4.13 6.16 16.77
C GLY A 260 5.41 5.47 17.27
N GLY A 261 6.60 6.02 16.95
CA GLY A 261 7.89 5.46 17.33
C GLY A 261 8.61 4.64 16.24
N VAL A 262 7.97 4.43 15.07
CA VAL A 262 8.63 3.83 13.90
C VAL A 262 9.65 4.82 13.35
N ALA A 263 10.93 4.41 13.27
CA ALA A 263 11.98 5.24 12.71
C ALA A 263 11.86 5.33 11.18
N LEU A 264 11.88 6.54 10.63
CA LEU A 264 11.90 6.77 9.20
C LEU A 264 13.37 6.95 8.73
N HIS A 265 13.75 6.26 7.66
CA HIS A 265 15.13 6.29 7.17
C HIS A 265 15.28 7.00 5.83
N THR A 266 14.34 6.79 4.91
CA THR A 266 14.40 7.38 3.57
C THR A 266 13.01 7.79 3.10
N VAL A 267 12.93 8.96 2.48
CA VAL A 267 11.75 9.45 1.75
C VAL A 267 12.11 9.55 0.28
N ILE A 268 11.31 8.91 -0.57
CA ILE A 268 11.42 9.02 -2.03
C ILE A 268 10.29 9.92 -2.49
N ALA A 269 10.62 10.92 -3.30
CA ALA A 269 9.66 11.81 -3.92
C ALA A 269 10.03 12.05 -5.40
N ASP A 270 9.00 12.28 -6.20
CA ASP A 270 9.22 12.62 -7.60
C ASP A 270 9.84 14.01 -7.74
N ALA A 271 10.90 14.10 -8.54
CA ALA A 271 11.66 15.34 -8.69
C ALA A 271 10.88 16.45 -9.40
N GLU A 272 9.88 16.12 -10.22
CA GLU A 272 9.06 17.08 -10.96
C GLU A 272 7.82 17.52 -10.15
N SER A 273 7.29 16.63 -9.30
CA SER A 273 6.12 16.91 -8.45
C SER A 273 6.46 17.82 -7.24
N VAL A 274 7.73 17.87 -6.82
CA VAL A 274 8.15 18.65 -5.64
C VAL A 274 8.45 20.10 -6.04
N VAL A 275 7.55 21.02 -5.68
CA VAL A 275 7.70 22.45 -5.93
C VAL A 275 8.72 23.09 -4.97
N ASP A 276 8.57 22.88 -3.66
CA ASP A 276 9.54 23.36 -2.64
C ASP A 276 10.51 22.25 -2.20
N ARG A 277 11.54 22.04 -3.00
CA ARG A 277 12.60 21.07 -2.71
C ARG A 277 13.34 21.36 -1.41
N ARG A 278 13.49 22.64 -1.04
CA ARG A 278 14.21 23.03 0.19
C ARG A 278 13.36 22.76 1.42
N GLY A 279 12.07 23.08 1.35
CA GLY A 279 11.10 22.78 2.40
C GLY A 279 11.02 21.28 2.69
N LEU A 280 10.83 20.47 1.64
CA LEU A 280 10.78 19.00 1.79
C LEU A 280 12.09 18.43 2.36
N LEU A 281 13.26 18.86 1.85
CA LEU A 281 14.56 18.44 2.38
C LEU A 281 14.71 18.80 3.87
N SER A 282 14.28 20.00 4.27
CA SER A 282 14.28 20.42 5.66
C SER A 282 13.36 19.57 6.53
N ALA A 283 12.16 19.27 6.07
CA ALA A 283 11.20 18.43 6.77
C ALA A 283 11.73 16.98 6.95
N VAL A 284 12.29 16.39 5.90
CA VAL A 284 12.88 15.04 5.93
C VAL A 284 14.07 14.97 6.89
N ARG A 285 14.96 15.97 6.85
CA ARG A 285 16.11 16.03 7.77
C ARG A 285 15.73 16.18 9.24
N LYS A 286 14.65 16.90 9.54
CA LYS A 286 14.15 17.06 10.92
C LYS A 286 13.69 15.75 11.54
N CYS A 287 13.22 14.79 10.75
CA CYS A 287 12.88 13.45 11.26
C CYS A 287 14.04 12.44 11.15
N GLY A 288 15.25 12.89 10.82
CA GLY A 288 16.45 12.05 10.75
C GLY A 288 16.57 11.19 9.50
N ALA A 289 15.75 11.44 8.49
CA ALA A 289 15.71 10.66 7.27
C ALA A 289 16.53 11.30 6.11
N GLU A 290 16.77 10.52 5.08
CA GLU A 290 17.38 10.95 3.82
C GLU A 290 16.29 11.18 2.75
N LEU A 291 16.45 12.21 1.92
CA LEU A 291 15.57 12.49 0.80
C LEU A 291 16.20 12.02 -0.51
N VAL A 292 15.50 11.15 -1.23
CA VAL A 292 15.82 10.77 -2.61
C VAL A 292 14.83 11.45 -3.54
N LEU A 293 15.31 12.41 -4.32
CA LEU A 293 14.56 13.06 -5.40
C LEU A 293 14.96 12.41 -6.73
N ALA A 294 14.03 11.73 -7.37
CA ALA A 294 14.24 11.05 -8.63
C ALA A 294 12.99 11.14 -9.52
N PRO A 295 13.13 11.08 -10.86
CA PRO A 295 11.96 10.99 -11.72
C PRO A 295 11.34 9.60 -11.57
N VAL A 296 10.26 9.49 -10.81
CA VAL A 296 9.59 8.20 -10.54
C VAL A 296 8.20 8.09 -11.18
N ALA A 297 7.74 9.15 -11.86
CA ALA A 297 6.48 9.16 -12.59
C ALA A 297 6.60 8.54 -13.97
N GLU A 298 5.48 8.01 -14.50
CA GLU A 298 5.37 7.61 -15.91
C GLU A 298 5.55 8.81 -16.85
N ALA A 299 6.08 8.56 -18.04
CA ALA A 299 6.40 9.62 -19.00
C ALA A 299 5.17 10.18 -19.74
N ASP A 300 4.00 9.54 -19.59
CA ASP A 300 2.74 9.93 -20.25
C ASP A 300 1.99 11.06 -19.52
N GLY A 301 2.55 11.55 -18.40
CA GLY A 301 1.95 12.59 -17.56
C GLY A 301 0.82 12.13 -16.67
N ALA A 302 0.54 10.83 -16.63
CA ALA A 302 -0.41 10.28 -15.67
C ALA A 302 0.22 10.21 -14.25
N PRO A 303 -0.56 10.44 -13.19
CA PRO A 303 -0.06 10.41 -11.82
C PRO A 303 0.16 8.96 -11.34
N ARG A 304 0.96 8.22 -12.09
CA ARG A 304 1.33 6.83 -11.81
C ARG A 304 2.83 6.69 -11.72
N HIS A 305 3.27 5.87 -10.78
CA HIS A 305 4.70 5.55 -10.64
C HIS A 305 5.13 4.55 -11.72
N ASP A 306 6.22 4.87 -12.40
CA ASP A 306 6.91 3.95 -13.30
C ASP A 306 7.72 2.94 -12.49
N ALA A 307 7.46 1.65 -12.71
CA ALA A 307 8.08 0.58 -11.92
C ALA A 307 9.62 0.47 -12.13
N VAL A 308 10.14 0.89 -13.27
CA VAL A 308 11.59 0.86 -13.55
C VAL A 308 12.26 2.02 -12.83
N ARG A 309 11.75 3.23 -13.03
CA ARG A 309 12.27 4.45 -12.40
C ARG A 309 12.16 4.40 -10.87
N LEU A 310 11.04 3.89 -10.36
CA LEU A 310 10.86 3.69 -8.91
C LEU A 310 11.86 2.64 -8.38
N ALA A 311 12.13 1.56 -9.11
CA ALA A 311 13.13 0.57 -8.71
C ALA A 311 14.54 1.20 -8.66
N GLU A 312 14.89 2.06 -9.60
CA GLU A 312 16.15 2.80 -9.57
C GLU A 312 16.26 3.70 -8.33
N ALA A 313 15.20 4.45 -8.00
CA ALA A 313 15.15 5.29 -6.80
C ALA A 313 15.24 4.46 -5.51
N LEU A 314 14.56 3.30 -5.45
CA LEU A 314 14.62 2.36 -4.34
C LEU A 314 16.03 1.75 -4.19
N ALA A 315 16.71 1.43 -5.28
CA ALA A 315 18.09 0.95 -5.25
C ALA A 315 19.05 2.01 -4.65
N VAL A 316 18.87 3.29 -5.00
CA VAL A 316 19.59 4.41 -4.38
C VAL A 316 19.31 4.49 -2.88
N ALA A 317 18.05 4.35 -2.46
CA ALA A 317 17.67 4.32 -1.04
C ALA A 317 18.33 3.16 -0.27
N LEU A 318 18.72 2.08 -0.96
CA LEU A 318 19.46 0.95 -0.39
C LEU A 318 20.97 1.14 -0.39
N GLY A 319 21.48 2.26 -0.90
CA GLY A 319 22.91 2.57 -0.95
C GLY A 319 23.60 2.11 -2.25
N ALA A 320 22.84 1.78 -3.29
CA ALA A 320 23.42 1.58 -4.61
C ALA A 320 23.97 2.91 -5.15
N PRO A 321 25.15 2.91 -5.82
CA PRO A 321 25.67 4.12 -6.42
C PRO A 321 24.67 4.62 -7.48
N VAL A 322 24.42 5.93 -7.49
CA VAL A 322 23.68 6.59 -8.57
C VAL A 322 24.50 6.39 -9.84
N ASN A 323 24.01 5.56 -10.76
CA ASN A 323 24.60 5.50 -12.09
C ASN A 323 24.35 6.85 -12.76
N GLY A 324 25.34 7.75 -12.64
CA GLY A 324 25.36 9.01 -13.36
C GLY A 324 25.36 8.72 -14.87
N ARG A 325 24.36 9.24 -15.54
CA ARG A 325 24.45 9.48 -16.97
C ARG A 325 25.21 10.78 -17.21
#